data_35146a15e3cae867952022d129745139
#
_entry.id   35146a15e3cae867952022d129745139
#
_cell.length_a   1.000
_cell.length_b   1.000
_cell.length_c   1.000
_cell.angle_alpha   90.00
_cell.angle_beta   90.00
_cell.angle_gamma   90.00
#
_symmetry.space_group_name_H-M   'P 1'
#
loop_
_entity.id
_entity.type
_entity.pdbx_description
1 polymer ?
#
loop_
_entity_poly.entity_id
_entity_poly.type
_entity_poly.pdbx_seq_one_letter_code
_entity_poly.pdbx_strand_id
1 'polypeptide(L)'
;MAATKPAVAPAGETVYVFNVGSKDVTLFDAATRRARETRPLGAQVRWLSNEQPYSDGQLVWTYDFPDNRLQAIAIEPGRVEVTRRIEGIGTGPGHSLVVLPDKKRAAVNVAGDNVIAFLDLPSGKVDATMKTGTFP
;
A
#
# COMPACT_ATOMS: atom_id res chain seq x y z
N MET A 1 6.19 41.01 17.22
CA MET A 1 5.73 39.69 17.65
C MET A 1 6.44 38.63 16.83
N ALA A 2 7.27 37.81 17.44
CA ALA A 2 7.90 36.70 16.74
C ALA A 2 6.84 35.64 16.43
N ALA A 3 6.65 35.31 15.16
CA ALA A 3 5.79 34.21 14.75
C ALA A 3 6.39 32.90 15.30
N THR A 4 5.68 32.29 16.22
CA THR A 4 6.03 30.98 16.73
C THR A 4 5.96 29.98 15.59
N LYS A 5 7.08 29.43 15.18
CA LYS A 5 7.13 28.36 14.18
C LYS A 5 6.23 27.22 14.69
N PRO A 6 5.24 26.77 13.92
CA PRO A 6 4.41 25.67 14.38
C PRO A 6 5.29 24.47 14.70
N ALA A 7 5.10 23.88 15.86
CA ALA A 7 5.81 22.66 16.24
C ALA A 7 5.53 21.61 15.17
N VAL A 8 6.59 21.03 14.61
CA VAL A 8 6.47 19.90 13.69
C VAL A 8 5.95 18.72 14.51
N ALA A 9 4.79 18.22 14.16
CA ALA A 9 4.24 17.04 14.81
C ALA A 9 5.26 15.88 14.75
N PRO A 10 5.42 15.09 15.83
CA PRO A 10 6.32 13.94 15.84
C PRO A 10 6.04 12.97 14.69
N ALA A 11 7.09 12.30 14.20
CA ALA A 11 6.94 11.24 13.22
C ALA A 11 6.01 10.15 13.80
N GLY A 12 4.90 9.87 13.12
CA GLY A 12 3.86 8.94 13.60
C GLY A 12 2.48 9.56 13.78
N GLU A 13 2.37 10.88 13.85
CA GLU A 13 1.10 11.59 13.95
C GLU A 13 0.51 12.03 12.61
N THR A 14 1.02 11.53 11.50
CA THR A 14 0.48 11.80 10.17
C THR A 14 -0.45 10.69 9.74
N VAL A 15 -1.67 11.06 9.37
CA VAL A 15 -2.63 10.15 8.74
C VAL A 15 -2.54 10.31 7.24
N TYR A 16 -2.35 9.20 6.54
CA TYR A 16 -2.27 9.15 5.08
C TYR A 16 -3.59 8.64 4.54
N VAL A 17 -4.29 9.46 3.79
CA VAL A 17 -5.55 9.11 3.14
C VAL A 17 -5.32 8.99 1.65
N PHE A 18 -5.39 7.77 1.14
CA PHE A 18 -5.23 7.48 -0.28
C PHE A 18 -6.56 7.69 -1.00
N ASN A 19 -6.58 8.64 -1.91
CA ASN A 19 -7.76 9.03 -2.67
C ASN A 19 -7.78 8.26 -3.99
N VAL A 20 -8.61 7.23 -4.06
CA VAL A 20 -8.66 6.30 -5.21
C VAL A 20 -9.05 7.02 -6.51
N GLY A 21 -10.04 7.91 -6.44
CA GLY A 21 -10.56 8.60 -7.61
C GLY A 21 -9.56 9.56 -8.25
N SER A 22 -8.88 10.34 -7.43
CA SER A 22 -7.89 11.34 -7.88
C SER A 22 -6.48 10.79 -8.01
N LYS A 23 -6.22 9.57 -7.52
CA LYS A 23 -4.90 8.91 -7.55
C LYS A 23 -3.82 9.72 -6.83
N ASP A 24 -4.19 10.27 -5.70
CA ASP A 24 -3.32 11.07 -4.84
C ASP A 24 -3.40 10.61 -3.38
N VAL A 25 -2.60 11.23 -2.55
CA VAL A 25 -2.61 11.00 -1.11
C VAL A 25 -2.73 12.33 -0.38
N THR A 26 -3.68 12.42 0.55
CA THR A 26 -3.82 13.56 1.44
C THR A 26 -3.19 13.24 2.79
N LEU A 27 -2.30 14.10 3.24
CA LEU A 27 -1.64 14.01 4.53
C LEU A 27 -2.38 14.87 5.54
N PHE A 28 -2.84 14.25 6.60
CA PHE A 28 -3.48 14.94 7.72
C PHE A 28 -2.57 14.93 8.94
N ASP A 29 -2.62 16.04 9.65
CA ASP A 29 -2.07 16.12 10.98
C ASP A 29 -3.05 15.51 11.97
N ALA A 30 -2.65 14.45 12.67
CA ALA A 30 -3.54 13.74 13.59
C ALA A 30 -3.91 14.59 14.82
N ALA A 31 -3.00 15.42 15.31
CA ALA A 31 -3.23 16.26 16.48
C ALA A 31 -4.19 17.42 16.17
N THR A 32 -3.97 18.11 15.05
CA THR A 32 -4.81 19.25 14.67
C THR A 32 -6.02 18.86 13.85
N ARG A 33 -6.07 17.62 13.35
CA ARG A 33 -7.11 17.08 12.46
C ARG A 33 -7.31 17.89 11.17
N ARG A 34 -6.24 18.48 10.66
CA ARG A 34 -6.24 19.28 9.45
C ARG A 34 -5.42 18.65 8.36
N ALA A 35 -5.89 18.80 7.12
CA ALA A 35 -5.08 18.45 5.96
C ALA A 35 -3.89 19.40 5.89
N ARG A 36 -2.71 18.83 5.68
CA ARG A 36 -1.46 19.58 5.44
C ARG A 36 -1.24 19.82 3.96
N GLU A 37 -1.41 18.76 3.18
CA GLU A 37 -1.15 18.77 1.76
C GLU A 37 -1.79 17.57 1.07
N THR A 38 -1.94 17.66 -0.24
CA THR A 38 -2.30 16.55 -1.10
C THR A 38 -1.21 16.39 -2.16
N ARG A 39 -0.74 15.19 -2.37
CA ARG A 39 0.34 14.86 -3.31
C ARG A 39 -0.15 13.88 -4.37
N PRO A 40 0.16 14.12 -5.65
CA PRO A 40 -0.13 13.16 -6.69
C PRO A 40 0.68 11.88 -6.45
N LEU A 41 0.04 10.72 -6.56
CA LEU A 41 0.68 9.41 -6.42
C LEU A 41 0.81 8.70 -7.77
N GLY A 42 -0.08 9.02 -8.70
CA GLY A 42 -0.10 8.42 -10.04
C GLY A 42 -0.55 6.95 -10.04
N ALA A 43 -1.15 6.49 -8.95
CA ALA A 43 -1.59 5.12 -8.77
C ALA A 43 -2.87 5.05 -7.95
N GLN A 44 -3.73 4.10 -8.26
CA GLN A 44 -4.87 3.79 -7.40
C GLN A 44 -4.40 2.92 -6.23
N VAL A 45 -4.84 3.27 -5.04
CA VAL A 45 -4.57 2.51 -3.82
C VAL A 45 -5.90 2.12 -3.21
N ARG A 46 -6.35 0.90 -3.45
CA ARG A 46 -7.65 0.44 -2.93
C ARG A 46 -7.53 -0.40 -1.68
N TRP A 47 -6.59 -1.34 -1.70
CA TRP A 47 -6.43 -2.31 -0.63
C TRP A 47 -5.01 -2.23 -0.12
N LEU A 48 -4.89 -1.89 1.14
CA LEU A 48 -3.61 -1.85 1.84
C LEU A 48 -3.41 -3.17 2.57
N SER A 49 -2.16 -3.58 2.71
CA SER A 49 -1.83 -4.62 3.66
C SER A 49 -2.31 -4.18 5.05
N ASN A 50 -3.05 -5.04 5.73
CA ASN A 50 -3.61 -4.74 7.06
C ASN A 50 -2.55 -4.67 8.16
N GLU A 51 -1.31 -4.91 7.81
CA GLU A 51 -0.22 -4.89 8.75
C GLU A 51 0.43 -3.53 8.81
N GLN A 52 0.89 -3.20 9.99
CA GLN A 52 1.62 -1.98 10.28
C GLN A 52 2.71 -1.71 9.24
N PRO A 53 3.00 -0.44 8.94
CA PRO A 53 4.10 -0.10 8.05
C PRO A 53 5.34 -0.86 8.51
N TYR A 54 5.96 -1.58 7.56
CA TYR A 54 7.10 -2.42 7.86
C TYR A 54 8.25 -1.55 8.34
N SER A 55 8.79 -1.93 9.48
CA SER A 55 9.81 -1.16 10.19
C SER A 55 11.13 -0.96 9.44
N ASP A 56 11.31 -1.69 8.35
CA ASP A 56 12.55 -1.69 7.57
C ASP A 56 12.57 -0.72 6.40
N GLY A 57 11.57 0.06 6.20
CA GLY A 57 11.53 1.00 5.08
C GLY A 57 10.21 1.69 4.92
N GLN A 58 9.34 1.52 5.87
CA GLN A 58 8.04 2.20 5.85
C GLN A 58 7.30 1.97 4.52
N LEU A 59 7.43 0.76 3.99
CA LEU A 59 6.73 0.36 2.78
C LEU A 59 5.33 -0.13 3.13
N VAL A 60 4.37 0.39 2.41
CA VAL A 60 3.00 -0.10 2.42
C VAL A 60 2.76 -0.82 1.11
N TRP A 61 2.36 -2.08 1.18
CA TRP A 61 1.97 -2.83 0.02
C TRP A 61 0.48 -2.67 -0.23
N THR A 62 0.12 -2.48 -1.48
CA THR A 62 -1.26 -2.32 -1.91
C THR A 62 -1.51 -3.07 -3.21
N TYR A 63 -2.74 -3.50 -3.39
CA TYR A 63 -3.19 -4.07 -4.63
C TYR A 63 -3.83 -2.99 -5.50
N ASP A 64 -3.36 -2.84 -6.72
CA ASP A 64 -3.90 -1.92 -7.72
C ASP A 64 -4.87 -2.67 -8.62
N PHE A 65 -6.13 -2.43 -8.39
CA PHE A 65 -7.21 -2.84 -9.26
C PHE A 65 -7.63 -1.61 -10.10
N PRO A 66 -7.72 -1.63 -11.40
CA PRO A 66 -7.97 -2.77 -12.30
C PRO A 66 -6.73 -3.43 -12.92
N ASP A 67 -5.55 -2.94 -12.66
CA ASP A 67 -4.34 -3.41 -13.37
C ASP A 67 -3.78 -4.75 -12.85
N ASN A 68 -4.42 -5.34 -11.82
CA ASN A 68 -4.02 -6.63 -11.22
C ASN A 68 -2.54 -6.70 -10.87
N ARG A 69 -2.04 -5.67 -10.22
CA ARG A 69 -0.64 -5.59 -9.81
C ARG A 69 -0.51 -5.24 -8.35
N LEU A 70 0.56 -5.69 -7.77
CA LEU A 70 0.97 -5.28 -6.43
C LEU A 70 1.89 -4.07 -6.53
N GLN A 71 1.73 -3.12 -5.62
CA GLN A 71 2.57 -1.92 -5.55
C GLN A 71 3.14 -1.76 -4.16
N ALA A 72 4.39 -1.32 -4.08
CA ALA A 72 4.99 -0.85 -2.84
C ALA A 72 5.01 0.69 -2.84
N ILE A 73 4.54 1.27 -1.76
CA ILE A 73 4.53 2.70 -1.53
C ILE A 73 5.48 2.99 -0.38
N ALA A 74 6.50 3.79 -0.65
CA ALA A 74 7.36 4.31 0.41
C ALA A 74 6.65 5.46 1.11
N ILE A 75 6.60 5.40 2.43
CA ILE A 75 6.03 6.43 3.29
C ILE A 75 7.09 6.87 4.27
N GLU A 76 7.68 8.01 4.01
CA GLU A 76 8.70 8.64 4.84
C GLU A 76 8.36 10.11 5.03
N PRO A 77 8.90 10.78 6.05
CA PRO A 77 8.76 12.23 6.18
C PRO A 77 9.21 12.93 4.90
N GLY A 78 8.29 13.63 4.24
CA GLY A 78 8.58 14.32 2.99
C GLY A 78 8.52 13.45 1.71
N ARG A 79 8.28 12.14 1.82
CA ARG A 79 8.22 11.23 0.67
C ARG A 79 7.05 10.28 0.75
N VAL A 80 6.17 10.34 -0.23
CA VAL A 80 5.12 9.33 -0.46
C VAL A 80 5.11 9.03 -1.94
N GLU A 81 5.60 7.87 -2.34
CA GLU A 81 5.69 7.50 -3.75
C GLU A 81 5.61 6.00 -3.98
N VAL A 82 5.16 5.61 -5.16
CA VAL A 82 5.23 4.22 -5.61
C VAL A 82 6.67 3.91 -6.01
N THR A 83 7.30 2.99 -5.29
CA THR A 83 8.69 2.62 -5.51
C THR A 83 8.85 1.35 -6.33
N ARG A 84 7.81 0.51 -6.36
CA ARG A 84 7.86 -0.77 -7.06
C ARG A 84 6.49 -1.23 -7.49
N ARG A 85 6.44 -1.93 -8.63
CA ARG A 85 5.26 -2.63 -9.13
C ARG A 85 5.62 -4.07 -9.45
N ILE A 86 4.71 -4.99 -9.11
CA ILE A 86 4.78 -6.41 -9.45
C ILE A 86 3.54 -6.74 -10.26
N GLU A 87 3.74 -7.18 -11.48
CA GLU A 87 2.69 -7.50 -12.44
C GLU A 87 2.57 -9.02 -12.64
N GLY A 88 1.53 -9.46 -13.34
CA GLY A 88 1.37 -10.87 -13.67
C GLY A 88 0.98 -11.77 -12.50
N ILE A 89 0.29 -11.24 -11.51
CA ILE A 89 -0.12 -11.99 -10.32
C ILE A 89 -1.26 -12.96 -10.63
N GLY A 90 -2.14 -12.60 -11.56
CA GLY A 90 -3.29 -13.40 -11.96
C GLY A 90 -4.39 -12.53 -12.57
N THR A 91 -5.61 -13.07 -12.66
CA THR A 91 -6.75 -12.40 -13.29
C THR A 91 -7.83 -12.04 -12.28
N GLY A 92 -8.57 -10.99 -12.58
CA GLY A 92 -9.67 -10.50 -11.74
C GLY A 92 -9.20 -9.71 -10.52
N PRO A 93 -10.14 -9.19 -9.76
CA PRO A 93 -9.81 -8.32 -8.65
C PRO A 93 -9.12 -9.08 -7.52
N GLY A 94 -8.03 -8.54 -7.02
CA GLY A 94 -7.49 -8.92 -5.72
C GLY A 94 -8.20 -8.12 -4.63
N HIS A 95 -8.64 -8.79 -3.58
CA HIS A 95 -9.40 -8.15 -2.50
C HIS A 95 -8.62 -8.01 -1.20
N SER A 96 -7.61 -8.82 -1.01
CA SER A 96 -6.77 -8.72 0.17
C SER A 96 -5.36 -9.18 -0.12
N LEU A 97 -4.46 -8.67 0.66
CA LEU A 97 -3.08 -9.09 0.65
C LEU A 97 -2.55 -9.11 2.08
N VAL A 98 -1.69 -10.07 2.35
CA VAL A 98 -0.96 -10.17 3.60
C VAL A 98 0.50 -10.37 3.28
N VAL A 99 1.36 -9.51 3.83
CA VAL A 99 2.79 -9.77 3.80
C VAL A 99 3.14 -10.70 4.95
N LEU A 100 3.86 -11.76 4.64
CA LEU A 100 4.20 -12.76 5.65
C LEU A 100 5.24 -12.23 6.65
N PRO A 101 5.34 -12.82 7.84
CA PRO A 101 6.26 -12.34 8.89
C PRO A 101 7.73 -12.26 8.48
N ASP A 102 8.15 -13.04 7.48
CA ASP A 102 9.50 -12.98 6.93
C ASP A 102 9.78 -11.72 6.09
N LYS A 103 8.72 -10.94 5.79
CA LYS A 103 8.75 -9.74 4.95
C LYS A 103 9.31 -9.95 3.54
N LYS A 104 9.48 -11.19 3.14
CA LYS A 104 9.97 -11.58 1.82
C LYS A 104 8.88 -12.15 0.94
N ARG A 105 7.78 -12.58 1.53
CA ARG A 105 6.66 -13.19 0.81
C ARG A 105 5.36 -12.48 1.13
N ALA A 106 4.46 -12.50 0.17
CA ALA A 106 3.09 -12.04 0.33
C ALA A 106 2.11 -13.11 -0.14
N ALA A 107 0.95 -13.14 0.47
CA ALA A 107 -0.20 -13.91 0.02
C ALA A 107 -1.26 -12.93 -0.49
N VAL A 108 -1.75 -13.16 -1.70
CA VAL A 108 -2.75 -12.31 -2.36
C VAL A 108 -3.88 -13.18 -2.85
N ASN A 109 -5.11 -12.84 -2.54
CA ASN A 109 -6.23 -13.53 -3.17
C ASN A 109 -6.48 -13.01 -4.58
N VAL A 110 -6.58 -13.93 -5.52
CA VAL A 110 -6.81 -13.65 -6.95
C VAL A 110 -8.18 -14.22 -7.31
N ALA A 111 -9.19 -13.36 -7.21
CA ALA A 111 -10.57 -13.81 -7.29
C ALA A 111 -10.96 -14.35 -8.67
N GLY A 112 -10.40 -13.82 -9.76
CA GLY A 112 -10.68 -14.32 -11.11
C GLY A 112 -10.16 -15.73 -11.36
N ASP A 113 -9.09 -16.12 -10.69
CA ASP A 113 -8.49 -17.45 -10.83
C ASP A 113 -8.92 -18.42 -9.71
N ASN A 114 -9.66 -17.93 -8.72
CA ASN A 114 -10.06 -18.68 -7.53
C ASN A 114 -8.86 -19.32 -6.80
N VAL A 115 -7.82 -18.51 -6.60
CA VAL A 115 -6.59 -18.93 -5.91
C VAL A 115 -6.12 -17.88 -4.91
N ILE A 116 -5.30 -18.35 -3.98
CA ILE A 116 -4.35 -17.49 -3.27
C ILE A 116 -3.01 -17.65 -3.97
N ALA A 117 -2.43 -16.55 -4.41
CA ALA A 117 -1.10 -16.51 -4.97
C ALA A 117 -0.09 -16.14 -3.88
N PHE A 118 0.98 -16.91 -3.78
CA PHE A 118 2.13 -16.61 -2.93
C PHE A 118 3.22 -15.98 -3.80
N LEU A 119 3.65 -14.81 -3.40
CA LEU A 119 4.66 -14.05 -4.13
C LEU A 119 5.96 -14.00 -3.35
N ASP A 120 7.05 -14.20 -4.05
CA ASP A 120 8.37 -13.81 -3.58
C ASP A 120 8.56 -12.31 -3.86
N LEU A 121 8.56 -11.50 -2.83
CA LEU A 121 8.65 -10.04 -2.97
C LEU A 121 9.97 -9.57 -3.56
N PRO A 122 11.14 -10.15 -3.19
CA PRO A 122 12.40 -9.77 -3.82
C PRO A 122 12.42 -9.96 -5.33
N SER A 123 12.00 -11.11 -5.84
CA SER A 123 12.00 -11.39 -7.29
C SER A 123 10.76 -10.84 -8.00
N GLY A 124 9.67 -10.61 -7.29
CA GLY A 124 8.38 -10.21 -7.85
C GLY A 124 7.67 -11.32 -8.62
N LYS A 125 7.97 -12.58 -8.32
CA LYS A 125 7.36 -13.74 -9.00
C LYS A 125 6.34 -14.43 -8.12
N VAL A 126 5.33 -15.00 -8.77
CA VAL A 126 4.43 -15.95 -8.11
C VAL A 126 5.22 -17.23 -7.88
N ASP A 127 5.35 -17.61 -6.61
CA ASP A 127 6.12 -18.74 -6.15
C ASP A 127 5.26 -20.00 -6.06
N ALA A 128 4.01 -19.83 -5.62
CA ALA A 128 3.05 -20.91 -5.51
C ALA A 128 1.62 -20.37 -5.60
N THR A 129 0.68 -21.26 -5.90
CA THR A 129 -0.75 -20.95 -5.83
C THR A 129 -1.48 -22.04 -5.03
N MET A 130 -2.52 -21.63 -4.33
CA MET A 130 -3.42 -22.54 -3.61
C MET A 130 -4.84 -22.29 -4.10
N LYS A 131 -5.52 -23.35 -4.54
CA LYS A 131 -6.92 -23.29 -4.94
C LYS A 131 -7.81 -22.96 -3.76
N THR A 132 -8.82 -22.14 -4.01
CA THR A 132 -9.83 -21.75 -3.04
C THR A 132 -11.24 -22.09 -3.55
N GLY A 133 -12.26 -21.72 -2.79
CA GLY A 133 -13.61 -21.63 -3.30
C GLY A 133 -13.79 -20.47 -4.30
N THR A 134 -14.99 -20.33 -4.82
CA THR A 134 -15.32 -19.28 -5.77
C THR A 134 -15.24 -17.91 -5.08
N PHE A 135 -14.52 -17.00 -5.69
CA PHE A 135 -14.38 -15.62 -5.25
C PHE A 135 -13.85 -15.49 -3.81
N PRO A 136 -12.62 -15.92 -3.56
CA PRO A 136 -12.01 -15.87 -2.22
C PRO A 136 -11.82 -14.45 -1.69
#